data_589376df5ddcd181a8fc7fcfc5f9bd76
#
_entry.id   589376df5ddcd181a8fc7fcfc5f9bd76
#
_cell.length_a   1.000
_cell.length_b   1.000
_cell.length_c   1.000
_cell.angle_alpha   90.00
_cell.angle_beta   90.00
_cell.angle_gamma   90.00
#
_symmetry.space_group_name_H-M   'P 1'
#
loop_
_entity.id
_entity.type
_entity.pdbx_description
1 polymer ?
#
loop_
_entity_poly.entity_id
_entity_poly.type
_entity_poly.pdbx_seq_one_letter_code
_entity_poly.pdbx_strand_id
1 'polypeptide(L)'
;MPASVIFLISDDAPQTASNDNHIRLPEAFTKGNWSVHIGAPERLTLTPEGLVVDDFALHEADLIWPLGFGPRSGFLDRAHLLRQLPQEKLISPIAEHVLGHGKAQWSEYCPPTYVSNDPEYLQEIAHEYAGDWVLKPLAGSYGRDVHHVQANQCAIIGDIMLEQPGSYFALQRYVAGILEGEIRTLVAGGQIIGSYRRLPQNGIRANLSALGRAEPVHDQEIDTELIDKVRTDLQRRHIGYAAIDTVGSYLMEVNLVNPGGLGTLCEIYGRDFADQVVRAINTQRSL
;
A
#
# COMPACT_ATOMS: atom_id res chain seq x y z
N MET A 1 32.47 5.57 2.55
CA MET A 1 31.54 5.64 3.69
C MET A 1 30.39 4.66 3.39
N PRO A 2 29.75 4.05 4.39
CA PRO A 2 28.56 3.25 4.13
C PRO A 2 27.48 4.13 3.50
N ALA A 3 26.61 3.52 2.68
CA ALA A 3 25.44 4.22 2.15
C ALA A 3 24.51 4.64 3.31
N SER A 4 23.81 5.77 3.14
CA SER A 4 22.97 6.35 4.17
C SER A 4 21.49 6.28 3.80
N VAL A 5 20.66 5.92 4.77
CA VAL A 5 19.20 5.93 4.64
C VAL A 5 18.57 6.74 5.76
N ILE A 6 17.58 7.55 5.41
CA ILE A 6 16.71 8.17 6.41
C ILE A 6 15.30 7.61 6.28
N PHE A 7 14.76 7.11 7.40
CA PHE A 7 13.36 6.74 7.54
C PHE A 7 12.57 7.91 8.11
N LEU A 8 11.50 8.29 7.43
CA LEU A 8 10.57 9.28 7.93
C LEU A 8 9.41 8.56 8.63
N ILE A 9 9.44 8.56 9.96
CA ILE A 9 8.50 7.84 10.82
C ILE A 9 7.77 8.86 11.69
N SER A 10 6.44 8.91 11.60
CA SER A 10 5.62 9.81 12.42
C SER A 10 5.79 9.50 13.91
N ASP A 11 5.82 10.54 14.75
CA ASP A 11 5.82 10.38 16.21
C ASP A 11 4.55 9.65 16.71
N ASP A 12 3.43 9.82 15.99
CA ASP A 12 2.15 9.14 16.26
C ASP A 12 1.99 7.84 15.46
N ALA A 13 3.08 7.29 14.89
CA ALA A 13 2.97 6.06 14.11
C ALA A 13 2.37 4.93 14.97
N PRO A 14 1.25 4.33 14.56
CA PRO A 14 0.63 3.29 15.36
C PRO A 14 1.56 2.08 15.44
N GLN A 15 2.00 1.76 16.64
CA GLN A 15 2.75 0.56 16.94
C GLN A 15 1.78 -0.62 17.00
N THR A 16 1.43 -1.16 15.84
CA THR A 16 0.59 -2.38 15.77
C THR A 16 1.46 -3.58 15.48
N ALA A 17 1.17 -4.69 16.12
CA ALA A 17 1.87 -5.96 15.88
C ALA A 17 1.80 -6.39 14.39
N SER A 18 0.80 -5.91 13.65
CA SER A 18 0.61 -6.22 12.22
C SER A 18 1.48 -5.39 11.27
N ASN A 19 2.06 -4.27 11.73
CA ASN A 19 2.98 -3.44 10.95
C ASN A 19 4.09 -2.86 11.82
N ASP A 20 5.19 -3.58 11.90
CA ASP A 20 6.40 -3.23 12.63
C ASP A 20 7.54 -2.72 11.72
N ASN A 21 7.21 -2.28 10.51
CA ASN A 21 8.20 -1.78 9.54
C ASN A 21 9.07 -0.64 10.10
N HIS A 22 8.50 0.20 10.97
CA HIS A 22 9.19 1.32 11.61
C HIS A 22 10.30 0.91 12.60
N ILE A 23 10.31 -0.35 13.02
CA ILE A 23 11.37 -0.99 13.82
C ILE A 23 12.21 -1.89 12.94
N ARG A 24 11.58 -2.83 12.26
CA ARG A 24 12.22 -3.92 11.51
C ARG A 24 13.07 -3.44 10.35
N LEU A 25 12.60 -2.47 9.57
CA LEU A 25 13.36 -1.98 8.41
C LEU A 25 14.62 -1.19 8.85
N PRO A 26 14.58 -0.21 9.78
CA PRO A 26 15.79 0.43 10.28
C PRO A 26 16.83 -0.54 10.84
N GLU A 27 16.39 -1.55 11.62
CA GLU A 27 17.27 -2.59 12.14
C GLU A 27 17.93 -3.42 11.02
N ALA A 28 17.16 -3.82 10.01
CA ALA A 28 17.69 -4.60 8.89
C ALA A 28 18.70 -3.80 8.06
N PHE A 29 18.45 -2.50 7.82
CA PHE A 29 19.38 -1.62 7.13
C PHE A 29 20.66 -1.42 7.94
N THR A 30 20.56 -1.26 9.26
CA THR A 30 21.75 -1.21 10.15
C THR A 30 22.57 -2.49 10.07
N LYS A 31 21.94 -3.67 10.13
CA LYS A 31 22.61 -4.96 9.92
C LYS A 31 23.22 -5.09 8.52
N GLY A 32 22.58 -4.48 7.53
CA GLY A 32 23.06 -4.40 6.13
C GLY A 32 24.20 -3.39 5.91
N ASN A 33 24.78 -2.84 6.97
CA ASN A 33 25.88 -1.87 6.94
C ASN A 33 25.53 -0.52 6.30
N TRP A 34 24.28 -0.07 6.47
CA TRP A 34 23.85 1.28 6.14
C TRP A 34 24.01 2.20 7.34
N SER A 35 24.31 3.48 7.10
CA SER A 35 24.13 4.55 8.09
C SER A 35 22.64 4.90 8.16
N VAL A 36 21.99 4.58 9.28
CA VAL A 36 20.54 4.74 9.43
C VAL A 36 20.22 5.99 10.25
N HIS A 37 19.37 6.85 9.70
CA HIS A 37 18.81 8.02 10.37
C HIS A 37 17.28 7.84 10.48
N ILE A 38 16.69 8.41 11.51
CA ILE A 38 15.24 8.43 11.72
C ILE A 38 14.84 9.86 12.04
N GLY A 39 13.80 10.36 11.36
CA GLY A 39 13.23 11.68 11.62
C GLY A 39 11.72 11.64 11.43
N ALA A 40 11.00 12.57 12.07
CA ALA A 40 9.54 12.62 11.89
C ALA A 40 9.16 13.54 10.72
N PRO A 41 8.25 13.09 9.83
CA PRO A 41 7.81 13.91 8.71
C PRO A 41 7.12 15.21 9.15
N GLU A 42 6.64 15.29 10.38
CA GLU A 42 6.06 16.47 11.00
C GLU A 42 7.08 17.58 11.24
N ARG A 43 8.38 17.24 11.29
CA ARG A 43 9.49 18.18 11.54
C ARG A 43 10.26 18.54 10.27
N LEU A 44 9.73 18.16 9.08
CA LEU A 44 10.30 18.61 7.81
C LEU A 44 10.31 20.13 7.74
N THR A 45 11.47 20.71 7.46
CA THR A 45 11.68 22.14 7.35
C THR A 45 12.43 22.45 6.06
N LEU A 46 11.93 23.39 5.27
CA LEU A 46 12.64 23.93 4.11
C LEU A 46 13.45 25.13 4.54
N THR A 47 14.77 25.06 4.35
CA THR A 47 15.71 26.15 4.57
C THR A 47 16.30 26.63 3.23
N PRO A 48 17.01 27.78 3.19
CA PRO A 48 17.74 28.20 1.98
C PRO A 48 18.75 27.15 1.49
N GLU A 49 19.31 26.33 2.39
CA GLU A 49 20.30 25.30 2.10
C GLU A 49 19.64 23.99 1.64
N GLY A 50 18.34 23.82 1.83
CA GLY A 50 17.59 22.65 1.41
C GLY A 50 16.62 22.13 2.45
N LEU A 51 16.07 20.96 2.19
CA LEU A 51 15.11 20.30 3.08
C LEU A 51 15.84 19.54 4.18
N VAL A 52 15.44 19.80 5.43
CA VAL A 52 15.99 19.15 6.62
C VAL A 52 14.86 18.49 7.43
N VAL A 53 15.21 17.47 8.20
CA VAL A 53 14.36 16.90 9.24
C VAL A 53 15.19 16.73 10.49
N ASP A 54 14.70 17.27 11.59
CA ASP A 54 15.52 17.47 12.77
C ASP A 54 16.83 18.21 12.39
N ASP A 55 18.01 17.68 12.68
CA ASP A 55 19.30 18.26 12.30
C ASP A 55 19.92 17.59 11.06
N PHE A 56 19.16 16.73 10.33
CA PHE A 56 19.67 15.99 9.19
C PHE A 56 19.23 16.61 7.86
N ALA A 57 20.20 16.95 7.01
CA ALA A 57 19.93 17.45 5.67
C ALA A 57 19.57 16.30 4.71
N LEU A 58 18.35 16.29 4.21
CA LEU A 58 17.84 15.17 3.41
C LEU A 58 18.61 14.93 2.10
N HIS A 59 19.28 15.95 1.56
CA HIS A 59 20.10 15.79 0.37
C HIS A 59 21.37 14.94 0.60
N GLU A 60 21.80 14.75 1.85
CA GLU A 60 22.94 13.91 2.24
C GLU A 60 22.59 12.41 2.26
N ALA A 61 21.29 12.06 2.35
CA ALA A 61 20.88 10.67 2.30
C ALA A 61 21.01 10.09 0.88
N ASP A 62 21.47 8.84 0.80
CA ASP A 62 21.42 8.05 -0.44
C ASP A 62 20.02 7.49 -0.69
N LEU A 63 19.26 7.19 0.36
CA LEU A 63 17.89 6.70 0.31
C LEU A 63 17.02 7.42 1.34
N ILE A 64 15.83 7.83 0.91
CA ILE A 64 14.82 8.45 1.76
C ILE A 64 13.59 7.55 1.73
N TRP A 65 13.17 7.07 2.92
CA TRP A 65 12.05 6.14 3.03
C TRP A 65 10.93 6.69 3.91
N PRO A 66 9.91 7.34 3.35
CA PRO A 66 8.74 7.72 4.11
C PRO A 66 7.93 6.47 4.50
N LEU A 67 7.81 6.20 5.81
CA LEU A 67 6.92 5.18 6.37
C LEU A 67 5.60 5.81 6.85
N GLY A 68 5.13 6.80 6.11
CA GLY A 68 3.94 7.58 6.39
C GLY A 68 4.18 9.06 6.15
N PHE A 69 3.10 9.84 6.21
CA PHE A 69 3.15 11.29 6.01
C PHE A 69 2.74 12.08 7.26
N GLY A 70 2.66 11.42 8.42
CA GLY A 70 2.20 12.06 9.65
C GLY A 70 0.72 12.45 9.61
N PRO A 71 0.28 13.38 10.46
CA PRO A 71 -1.12 13.79 10.57
C PRO A 71 -1.72 14.25 9.25
N ARG A 72 -2.99 13.90 9.02
CA ARG A 72 -3.70 14.17 7.76
C ARG A 72 -3.74 15.65 7.38
N SER A 73 -3.80 16.54 8.37
CA SER A 73 -3.87 17.99 8.15
C SER A 73 -2.68 18.57 7.38
N GLY A 74 -1.48 18.00 7.52
CA GLY A 74 -0.28 18.46 6.80
C GLY A 74 0.19 17.50 5.68
N PHE A 75 -0.64 16.56 5.27
CA PHE A 75 -0.25 15.52 4.30
C PHE A 75 0.25 16.11 2.97
N LEU A 76 -0.53 17.00 2.35
CA LEU A 76 -0.15 17.61 1.06
C LEU A 76 1.06 18.53 1.18
N ASP A 77 1.18 19.28 2.28
CA ASP A 77 2.32 20.17 2.49
C ASP A 77 3.62 19.37 2.57
N ARG A 78 3.63 18.26 3.33
CA ARG A 78 4.79 17.37 3.41
C ARG A 78 5.08 16.68 2.07
N ALA A 79 4.06 16.32 1.31
CA ALA A 79 4.25 15.78 -0.04
C ALA A 79 4.87 16.82 -0.98
N HIS A 80 4.46 18.09 -0.89
CA HIS A 80 5.05 19.20 -1.66
C HIS A 80 6.52 19.44 -1.28
N LEU A 81 6.86 19.37 0.01
CA LEU A 81 8.24 19.50 0.47
C LEU A 81 9.10 18.34 -0.08
N LEU A 82 8.67 17.11 0.08
CA LEU A 82 9.39 15.93 -0.41
C LEU A 82 9.49 15.88 -1.95
N ARG A 83 8.56 16.53 -2.66
CA ARG A 83 8.61 16.61 -4.14
C ARG A 83 9.80 17.42 -4.64
N GLN A 84 10.41 18.27 -3.82
CA GLN A 84 11.60 19.07 -4.17
C GLN A 84 12.89 18.24 -4.18
N LEU A 85 12.89 17.08 -3.54
CA LEU A 85 14.04 16.18 -3.54
C LEU A 85 14.19 15.45 -4.87
N PRO A 86 15.41 14.99 -5.23
CA PRO A 86 15.61 14.04 -6.33
C PRO A 86 14.78 12.79 -6.07
N GLN A 87 13.81 12.50 -6.96
CA GLN A 87 12.82 11.46 -6.73
C GLN A 87 13.41 10.04 -6.77
N GLU A 88 14.55 9.86 -7.40
CA GLU A 88 15.35 8.64 -7.39
C GLU A 88 15.97 8.31 -6.03
N LYS A 89 16.07 9.28 -5.12
CA LYS A 89 16.51 9.07 -3.74
C LYS A 89 15.38 8.54 -2.84
N LEU A 90 14.11 8.73 -3.21
CA LEU A 90 12.99 8.16 -2.46
C LEU A 90 12.84 6.68 -2.81
N ILE A 91 12.41 5.89 -1.82
CA ILE A 91 12.08 4.45 -2.04
C ILE A 91 11.04 4.28 -3.14
N SER A 92 10.13 5.24 -3.25
CA SER A 92 9.17 5.39 -4.33
C SER A 92 8.98 6.88 -4.57
N PRO A 93 8.82 7.34 -5.82
CA PRO A 93 8.55 8.75 -6.11
C PRO A 93 7.34 9.25 -5.32
N ILE A 94 7.39 10.50 -4.85
CA ILE A 94 6.32 11.06 -4.02
C ILE A 94 4.96 11.06 -4.71
N ALA A 95 4.96 11.22 -6.03
CA ALA A 95 3.73 11.14 -6.84
C ALA A 95 3.07 9.76 -6.73
N GLU A 96 3.88 8.69 -6.67
CA GLU A 96 3.38 7.33 -6.47
C GLU A 96 2.85 7.11 -5.05
N HIS A 97 3.51 7.68 -4.05
CA HIS A 97 3.00 7.63 -2.68
C HIS A 97 1.66 8.36 -2.52
N VAL A 98 1.45 9.47 -3.24
CA VAL A 98 0.22 10.29 -3.13
C VAL A 98 -0.90 9.74 -4.01
N LEU A 99 -0.59 9.35 -5.24
CA LEU A 99 -1.58 9.01 -6.27
C LEU A 99 -1.55 7.53 -6.66
N GLY A 100 -0.36 6.91 -6.63
CA GLY A 100 -0.14 5.56 -7.14
C GLY A 100 -0.85 4.45 -6.37
N HIS A 101 -1.15 4.65 -5.07
CA HIS A 101 -1.93 3.69 -4.26
C HIS A 101 -3.44 3.81 -4.50
N GLY A 102 -3.89 4.79 -5.28
CA GLY A 102 -5.31 4.98 -5.59
C GLY A 102 -5.90 3.79 -6.35
N LYS A 103 -7.08 3.35 -5.92
CA LYS A 103 -7.76 2.16 -6.47
C LYS A 103 -8.01 2.22 -7.99
N ALA A 104 -8.14 3.44 -8.56
CA ALA A 104 -8.33 3.63 -9.98
C ALA A 104 -7.04 3.45 -10.82
N GLN A 105 -5.86 3.53 -10.18
CA GLN A 105 -4.57 3.48 -10.90
C GLN A 105 -4.20 2.10 -11.44
N TRP A 106 -4.86 1.06 -10.95
CA TRP A 106 -4.59 -0.34 -11.22
C TRP A 106 -5.79 -1.06 -11.82
N SER A 107 -6.77 -0.30 -12.37
CA SER A 107 -8.06 -0.82 -12.80
C SER A 107 -7.96 -1.90 -13.90
N GLU A 108 -6.89 -1.89 -14.70
CA GLU A 108 -6.64 -2.89 -15.75
C GLU A 108 -6.43 -4.32 -15.22
N TYR A 109 -6.01 -4.44 -13.94
CA TYR A 109 -5.79 -5.73 -13.27
C TYR A 109 -6.92 -6.11 -12.32
N CYS A 110 -7.80 -5.13 -12.04
CA CYS A 110 -8.90 -5.31 -11.09
C CYS A 110 -10.12 -5.99 -11.73
N PRO A 111 -11.04 -6.54 -10.92
CA PRO A 111 -12.38 -6.87 -11.42
C PRO A 111 -13.03 -5.64 -12.08
N PRO A 112 -14.01 -5.81 -12.98
CA PRO A 112 -14.73 -4.67 -13.57
C PRO A 112 -15.08 -3.62 -12.52
N THR A 113 -14.59 -2.40 -12.71
CA THR A 113 -14.66 -1.31 -11.72
C THR A 113 -15.12 -0.02 -12.39
N TYR A 114 -16.11 0.63 -11.82
CA TYR A 114 -16.62 1.93 -12.21
C TYR A 114 -16.34 2.94 -11.10
N VAL A 115 -15.97 4.15 -11.45
CA VAL A 115 -15.65 5.19 -10.46
C VAL A 115 -16.45 6.45 -10.77
N SER A 116 -17.25 6.90 -9.80
CA SER A 116 -18.04 8.13 -9.91
C SER A 116 -18.33 8.75 -8.55
N ASN A 117 -18.68 10.02 -8.54
CA ASN A 117 -19.31 10.70 -7.42
C ASN A 117 -20.83 10.89 -7.66
N ASP A 118 -21.35 10.35 -8.74
CA ASP A 118 -22.78 10.34 -9.10
C ASP A 118 -23.39 9.01 -8.67
N PRO A 119 -24.28 9.01 -7.65
CA PRO A 119 -24.92 7.80 -7.16
C PRO A 119 -25.89 7.19 -8.18
N GLU A 120 -26.59 8.00 -8.97
CA GLU A 120 -27.56 7.52 -9.96
C GLU A 120 -26.81 6.72 -11.04
N TYR A 121 -25.70 7.24 -11.53
CA TYR A 121 -24.84 6.53 -12.49
C TYR A 121 -24.38 5.16 -11.96
N LEU A 122 -23.88 5.09 -10.71
CA LEU A 122 -23.42 3.82 -10.13
C LEU A 122 -24.57 2.85 -9.85
N GLN A 123 -25.78 3.34 -9.52
CA GLN A 123 -26.98 2.52 -9.39
C GLN A 123 -27.40 1.92 -10.73
N GLU A 124 -27.38 2.72 -11.80
CA GLU A 124 -27.68 2.25 -13.15
C GLU A 124 -26.75 1.12 -13.58
N ILE A 125 -25.44 1.29 -13.37
CA ILE A 125 -24.41 0.25 -13.64
C ILE A 125 -24.71 -1.02 -12.82
N ALA A 126 -24.96 -0.88 -11.52
CA ALA A 126 -25.25 -2.03 -10.66
C ALA A 126 -26.53 -2.77 -11.08
N HIS A 127 -27.50 -2.07 -11.65
CA HIS A 127 -28.76 -2.63 -12.13
C HIS A 127 -28.60 -3.28 -13.54
N GLU A 128 -27.86 -2.62 -14.44
CA GLU A 128 -27.62 -3.10 -15.80
C GLU A 128 -26.82 -4.40 -15.82
N TYR A 129 -25.78 -4.50 -15.02
CA TYR A 129 -24.89 -5.66 -14.98
C TYR A 129 -25.21 -6.54 -13.78
N ALA A 130 -26.01 -7.59 -14.00
CA ALA A 130 -26.45 -8.52 -12.96
C ALA A 130 -25.28 -9.10 -12.13
N GLY A 131 -25.50 -9.27 -10.82
CA GLY A 131 -24.55 -9.84 -9.86
C GLY A 131 -24.17 -8.85 -8.76
N ASP A 132 -23.41 -9.33 -7.78
CA ASP A 132 -23.04 -8.56 -6.60
C ASP A 132 -21.87 -7.61 -6.87
N TRP A 133 -21.84 -6.52 -6.11
CA TRP A 133 -20.83 -5.48 -6.21
C TRP A 133 -20.23 -5.15 -4.83
N VAL A 134 -19.10 -4.48 -4.86
CA VAL A 134 -18.49 -3.85 -3.70
C VAL A 134 -18.41 -2.34 -3.96
N LEU A 135 -19.05 -1.56 -3.10
CA LEU A 135 -18.95 -0.10 -3.11
C LEU A 135 -17.93 0.32 -2.05
N LYS A 136 -16.96 1.13 -2.44
CA LYS A 136 -15.90 1.60 -1.54
C LYS A 136 -15.45 3.01 -1.89
N PRO A 137 -15.14 3.90 -0.91
CA PRO A 137 -14.56 5.21 -1.19
C PRO A 137 -13.24 5.06 -1.95
N LEU A 138 -13.01 5.92 -2.94
CA LEU A 138 -11.78 5.89 -3.73
C LEU A 138 -10.54 6.14 -2.86
N ALA A 139 -10.61 7.10 -1.94
CA ALA A 139 -9.54 7.46 -1.01
C ALA A 139 -9.64 6.76 0.36
N GLY A 140 -10.37 5.64 0.46
CA GLY A 140 -10.52 4.88 1.70
C GLY A 140 -9.32 3.97 1.99
N SER A 141 -9.06 3.70 3.27
CA SER A 141 -8.01 2.80 3.73
C SER A 141 -8.51 1.90 4.87
N TYR A 142 -7.76 0.83 5.18
CA TYR A 142 -8.05 -0.14 6.25
C TYR A 142 -9.40 -0.87 6.10
N GLY A 143 -9.95 -0.99 4.88
CA GLY A 143 -11.24 -1.62 4.64
C GLY A 143 -12.43 -0.90 5.28
N ARG A 144 -12.27 0.38 5.70
CA ARG A 144 -13.38 1.19 6.20
C ARG A 144 -14.30 1.58 5.05
N ASP A 145 -15.60 1.63 5.33
CA ASP A 145 -16.65 2.03 4.40
C ASP A 145 -16.67 1.18 3.11
N VAL A 146 -16.30 -0.11 3.24
CA VAL A 146 -16.45 -1.10 2.18
C VAL A 146 -17.79 -1.81 2.36
N HIS A 147 -18.67 -1.69 1.38
CA HIS A 147 -20.03 -2.21 1.41
C HIS A 147 -20.24 -3.26 0.34
N HIS A 148 -20.78 -4.41 0.73
CA HIS A 148 -21.28 -5.42 -0.21
C HIS A 148 -22.68 -5.02 -0.67
N VAL A 149 -22.86 -4.81 -1.96
CA VAL A 149 -24.11 -4.45 -2.60
C VAL A 149 -24.62 -5.69 -3.35
N GLN A 150 -25.66 -6.30 -2.80
CA GLN A 150 -26.31 -7.44 -3.47
C GLN A 150 -27.07 -6.97 -4.71
N ALA A 151 -27.20 -7.85 -5.71
CA ALA A 151 -27.84 -7.56 -6.99
C ALA A 151 -29.26 -6.98 -6.88
N ASN A 152 -29.99 -7.35 -5.81
CA ASN A 152 -31.35 -6.85 -5.54
C ASN A 152 -31.42 -5.62 -4.62
N GLN A 153 -30.27 -5.06 -4.24
CA GLN A 153 -30.16 -3.96 -3.26
C GLN A 153 -29.43 -2.73 -3.81
N CYS A 154 -29.39 -2.55 -5.13
CA CYS A 154 -28.62 -1.45 -5.76
C CYS A 154 -29.03 -0.05 -5.26
N ALA A 155 -30.26 0.13 -4.77
CA ALA A 155 -30.74 1.42 -4.22
C ALA A 155 -29.90 1.90 -3.01
N ILE A 156 -29.29 0.99 -2.23
CA ILE A 156 -28.46 1.34 -1.07
C ILE A 156 -27.22 2.18 -1.44
N ILE A 157 -26.77 2.11 -2.71
CA ILE A 157 -25.62 2.89 -3.21
C ILE A 157 -25.86 4.39 -2.96
N GLY A 158 -27.06 4.89 -3.27
CA GLY A 158 -27.42 6.29 -3.05
C GLY A 158 -27.31 6.69 -1.58
N ASP A 159 -27.90 5.89 -0.69
CA ASP A 159 -27.88 6.17 0.75
C ASP A 159 -26.45 6.21 1.29
N ILE A 160 -25.58 5.24 0.91
CA ILE A 160 -24.18 5.20 1.33
C ILE A 160 -23.41 6.42 0.83
N MET A 161 -23.59 6.81 -0.43
CA MET A 161 -22.87 7.94 -1.01
C MET A 161 -23.31 9.28 -0.45
N LEU A 162 -24.56 9.40 -0.01
CA LEU A 162 -25.07 10.61 0.66
C LEU A 162 -24.40 10.89 2.02
N GLU A 163 -23.83 9.87 2.68
CA GLU A 163 -23.07 10.07 3.93
C GLU A 163 -21.73 10.79 3.70
N GLN A 164 -21.22 10.79 2.46
CA GLN A 164 -19.95 11.42 2.08
C GLN A 164 -20.10 12.25 0.80
N PRO A 165 -20.87 13.35 0.82
CA PRO A 165 -21.21 14.12 -0.36
C PRO A 165 -19.94 14.65 -1.07
N GLY A 166 -19.91 14.50 -2.39
CA GLY A 166 -18.79 14.92 -3.25
C GLY A 166 -17.61 13.95 -3.29
N SER A 167 -17.61 12.91 -2.47
CA SER A 167 -16.58 11.88 -2.53
C SER A 167 -16.79 10.96 -3.74
N TYR A 168 -15.68 10.53 -4.35
CA TYR A 168 -15.71 9.51 -5.39
C TYR A 168 -15.73 8.11 -4.78
N PHE A 169 -16.55 7.24 -5.36
CA PHE A 169 -16.64 5.83 -4.99
C PHE A 169 -16.26 4.93 -6.16
N ALA A 170 -15.63 3.82 -5.84
CA ALA A 170 -15.43 2.71 -6.76
C ALA A 170 -16.52 1.66 -6.52
N LEU A 171 -17.29 1.36 -7.56
CA LEU A 171 -18.21 0.23 -7.65
C LEU A 171 -17.47 -0.89 -8.40
N GLN A 172 -17.07 -1.92 -7.68
CA GLN A 172 -16.25 -3.01 -8.22
C GLN A 172 -17.03 -4.33 -8.18
N ARG A 173 -16.90 -5.14 -9.22
CA ARG A 173 -17.51 -6.46 -9.25
C ARG A 173 -17.06 -7.28 -8.04
N TYR A 174 -18.01 -7.87 -7.32
CA TYR A 174 -17.71 -8.77 -6.22
C TYR A 174 -17.03 -10.05 -6.71
N VAL A 175 -15.97 -10.44 -6.04
CA VAL A 175 -15.22 -11.67 -6.31
C VAL A 175 -15.44 -12.63 -5.14
N ALA A 176 -16.23 -13.69 -5.37
CA ALA A 176 -16.61 -14.62 -4.30
C ALA A 176 -15.42 -15.31 -3.63
N GLY A 177 -14.30 -15.51 -4.35
CA GLY A 177 -13.06 -16.05 -3.81
C GLY A 177 -12.48 -15.30 -2.63
N ILE A 178 -12.92 -14.05 -2.34
CA ILE A 178 -12.50 -13.30 -1.16
C ILE A 178 -12.85 -14.04 0.16
N LEU A 179 -13.86 -14.89 0.15
CA LEU A 179 -14.27 -15.70 1.31
C LEU A 179 -13.24 -16.81 1.62
N GLU A 180 -12.48 -17.23 0.62
CA GLU A 180 -11.37 -18.19 0.75
C GLU A 180 -10.06 -17.49 1.11
N GLY A 181 -10.10 -16.16 1.18
CA GLY A 181 -8.98 -15.30 1.53
C GLY A 181 -8.35 -14.59 0.34
N GLU A 182 -7.60 -13.54 0.65
CA GLU A 182 -6.77 -12.82 -0.33
C GLU A 182 -5.28 -13.12 -0.10
N ILE A 183 -4.51 -13.18 -1.17
CA ILE A 183 -3.07 -13.40 -1.10
C ILE A 183 -2.38 -12.05 -1.12
N ARG A 184 -1.59 -11.78 -0.07
CA ARG A 184 -0.69 -10.63 -0.02
C ARG A 184 0.71 -11.03 -0.42
N THR A 185 1.23 -10.40 -1.46
CA THR A 185 2.62 -10.55 -1.93
C THR A 185 3.39 -9.27 -1.66
N LEU A 186 4.48 -9.36 -0.90
CA LEU A 186 5.41 -8.24 -0.68
C LEU A 186 6.45 -8.19 -1.78
N VAL A 187 6.68 -6.99 -2.30
CA VAL A 187 7.66 -6.70 -3.35
C VAL A 187 8.60 -5.61 -2.86
N ALA A 188 9.90 -5.83 -2.99
CA ALA A 188 10.92 -4.82 -2.72
C ALA A 188 11.96 -4.82 -3.85
N GLY A 189 12.40 -3.63 -4.28
CA GLY A 189 13.39 -3.50 -5.35
C GLY A 189 13.05 -4.29 -6.62
N GLY A 190 11.76 -4.43 -6.93
CA GLY A 190 11.27 -5.24 -8.05
C GLY A 190 11.38 -6.75 -7.85
N GLN A 191 11.72 -7.24 -6.65
CA GLN A 191 11.81 -8.67 -6.31
C GLN A 191 10.66 -9.07 -5.38
N ILE A 192 10.10 -10.26 -5.58
CA ILE A 192 9.12 -10.85 -4.65
C ILE A 192 9.87 -11.24 -3.37
N ILE A 193 9.44 -10.71 -2.25
CA ILE A 193 9.98 -11.01 -0.92
C ILE A 193 9.32 -12.25 -0.34
N GLY A 194 8.00 -12.35 -0.50
CA GLY A 194 7.21 -13.50 -0.08
C GLY A 194 5.72 -13.20 -0.12
N SER A 195 4.92 -14.25 0.01
CA SER A 195 3.46 -14.19 -0.07
C SER A 195 2.83 -14.95 1.09
N TYR A 196 1.65 -14.52 1.51
CA TYR A 196 0.83 -15.23 2.49
C TYR A 196 -0.65 -14.94 2.27
N ARG A 197 -1.52 -15.84 2.75
CA ARG A 197 -2.96 -15.68 2.67
C ARG A 197 -3.52 -14.96 3.88
N ARG A 198 -4.45 -14.06 3.68
CA ARG A 198 -5.25 -13.40 4.70
C ARG A 198 -6.69 -13.91 4.62
N LEU A 199 -7.13 -14.61 5.65
CA LEU A 199 -8.49 -15.14 5.74
C LEU A 199 -9.39 -14.14 6.47
N PRO A 200 -10.58 -13.81 5.94
CA PRO A 200 -11.55 -13.02 6.66
C PRO A 200 -12.12 -13.85 7.82
N GLN A 201 -12.31 -13.23 9.01
CA GLN A 201 -13.03 -13.91 10.10
C GLN A 201 -14.54 -13.71 10.00
N ASN A 202 -14.97 -12.54 9.53
CA ASN A 202 -16.38 -12.20 9.37
C ASN A 202 -16.58 -11.37 8.10
N GLY A 203 -17.35 -11.88 7.13
CA GLY A 203 -17.72 -11.16 5.91
C GLY A 203 -16.59 -11.03 4.89
N ILE A 204 -16.62 -9.98 4.07
CA ILE A 204 -15.76 -9.76 2.89
C ILE A 204 -14.43 -9.05 3.19
N ARG A 205 -14.12 -8.78 4.46
CA ARG A 205 -12.92 -8.03 4.84
C ARG A 205 -11.82 -8.98 5.29
N ALA A 206 -10.77 -9.12 4.50
CA ALA A 206 -9.64 -10.01 4.79
C ALA A 206 -8.45 -9.29 5.47
N ASN A 207 -8.58 -8.02 5.89
CA ASN A 207 -7.48 -7.32 6.54
C ASN A 207 -7.24 -7.86 7.97
N LEU A 208 -5.96 -7.99 8.36
CA LEU A 208 -5.57 -8.50 9.69
C LEU A 208 -6.01 -7.58 10.83
N SER A 209 -6.20 -6.28 10.59
CA SER A 209 -6.70 -5.33 11.59
C SER A 209 -8.17 -5.56 11.94
N ALA A 210 -8.92 -6.30 11.11
CA ALA A 210 -10.30 -6.73 11.36
C ALA A 210 -10.37 -8.18 11.88
N LEU A 211 -9.37 -8.61 12.66
CA LEU A 211 -9.26 -9.96 13.22
C LEU A 211 -9.08 -11.08 12.17
N GLY A 212 -8.58 -10.74 10.98
CA GLY A 212 -8.21 -11.74 9.97
C GLY A 212 -7.09 -12.66 10.46
N ARG A 213 -7.09 -13.89 9.98
CA ARG A 213 -6.02 -14.86 10.23
C ARG A 213 -5.08 -14.90 9.03
N ALA A 214 -3.77 -15.00 9.30
CA ALA A 214 -2.76 -15.20 8.26
C ALA A 214 -2.26 -16.64 8.25
N GLU A 215 -2.01 -17.18 7.05
CA GLU A 215 -1.47 -18.52 6.88
C GLU A 215 -0.51 -18.59 5.67
N PRO A 216 0.40 -19.59 5.65
CA PRO A 216 1.24 -19.82 4.48
C PRO A 216 0.41 -20.05 3.22
N VAL A 217 1.00 -19.72 2.06
CA VAL A 217 0.43 -20.01 0.75
C VAL A 217 1.43 -20.82 -0.07
N HIS A 218 0.93 -21.75 -0.89
CA HIS A 218 1.75 -22.50 -1.83
C HIS A 218 1.88 -21.75 -3.17
N ASP A 219 3.02 -21.87 -3.82
CA ASP A 219 3.30 -21.16 -5.09
C ASP A 219 2.23 -21.42 -6.16
N GLN A 220 1.63 -22.62 -6.17
CA GLN A 220 0.57 -23.00 -7.11
C GLN A 220 -0.77 -22.25 -6.91
N GLU A 221 -0.95 -21.62 -5.77
CA GLU A 221 -2.15 -20.83 -5.43
C GLU A 221 -2.01 -19.36 -5.83
N ILE A 222 -0.78 -18.94 -6.21
CA ILE A 222 -0.45 -17.58 -6.61
C ILE A 222 -0.59 -17.47 -8.13
N ASP A 223 -1.38 -16.52 -8.62
CA ASP A 223 -1.36 -16.14 -10.03
C ASP A 223 -0.05 -15.37 -10.33
N THR A 224 0.98 -16.14 -10.69
CA THR A 224 2.31 -15.58 -10.95
C THR A 224 2.34 -14.66 -12.16
N GLU A 225 1.47 -14.88 -13.15
CA GLU A 225 1.37 -14.02 -14.33
C GLU A 225 0.83 -12.63 -13.95
N LEU A 226 -0.23 -12.58 -13.14
CA LEU A 226 -0.76 -11.32 -12.61
C LEU A 226 0.28 -10.59 -11.76
N ILE A 227 0.92 -11.31 -10.81
CA ILE A 227 1.94 -10.72 -9.95
C ILE A 227 3.10 -10.15 -10.77
N ASP A 228 3.56 -10.86 -11.81
CA ASP A 228 4.65 -10.39 -12.68
C ASP A 228 4.27 -9.15 -13.50
N LYS A 229 3.04 -9.06 -13.98
CA LYS A 229 2.54 -7.85 -14.66
C LYS A 229 2.55 -6.66 -13.72
N VAL A 230 1.94 -6.80 -12.53
CA VAL A 230 1.90 -5.71 -11.53
C VAL A 230 3.31 -5.34 -11.08
N ARG A 231 4.18 -6.32 -10.82
CA ARG A 231 5.59 -6.09 -10.45
C ARG A 231 6.36 -5.33 -11.53
N THR A 232 6.14 -5.63 -12.80
CA THR A 232 6.74 -4.92 -13.93
C THR A 232 6.30 -3.46 -13.95
N ASP A 233 5.02 -3.20 -13.68
CA ASP A 233 4.51 -1.83 -13.57
C ASP A 233 5.07 -1.09 -12.35
N LEU A 234 5.23 -1.76 -11.21
CA LEU A 234 5.92 -1.18 -10.05
C LEU A 234 7.34 -0.75 -10.40
N GLN A 235 8.09 -1.59 -11.12
CA GLN A 235 9.46 -1.27 -11.57
C GLN A 235 9.48 -0.09 -12.54
N ARG A 236 8.58 -0.07 -13.54
CA ARG A 236 8.47 1.03 -14.51
C ARG A 236 8.16 2.37 -13.84
N ARG A 237 7.40 2.33 -12.74
CA ARG A 237 7.03 3.50 -11.93
C ARG A 237 8.05 3.82 -10.83
N HIS A 238 9.19 3.10 -10.80
CA HIS A 238 10.24 3.24 -9.78
C HIS A 238 9.74 3.06 -8.34
N ILE A 239 8.73 2.22 -8.14
CA ILE A 239 8.20 1.90 -6.82
C ILE A 239 9.10 0.84 -6.19
N GLY A 240 9.81 1.20 -5.12
CA GLY A 240 10.79 0.34 -4.49
C GLY A 240 10.23 -0.60 -3.43
N TYR A 241 9.03 -0.33 -2.86
CA TYR A 241 8.41 -1.20 -1.88
C TYR A 241 6.88 -1.16 -1.98
N ALA A 242 6.26 -2.33 -2.05
CA ALA A 242 4.81 -2.47 -2.21
C ALA A 242 4.30 -3.78 -1.60
N ALA A 243 2.99 -3.80 -1.30
CA ALA A 243 2.23 -5.04 -1.12
C ALA A 243 1.13 -5.11 -2.18
N ILE A 244 1.03 -6.27 -2.83
CA ILE A 244 0.04 -6.60 -3.85
C ILE A 244 -0.95 -7.56 -3.23
N ASP A 245 -2.24 -7.21 -3.21
CA ASP A 245 -3.31 -8.05 -2.70
C ASP A 245 -4.13 -8.61 -3.87
N THR A 246 -4.22 -9.95 -3.97
CA THR A 246 -4.90 -10.64 -5.07
C THR A 246 -5.95 -11.64 -4.59
N VAL A 247 -6.99 -11.85 -5.40
CA VAL A 247 -7.99 -12.92 -5.23
C VAL A 247 -8.18 -13.59 -6.59
N GLY A 248 -7.77 -14.86 -6.70
CA GLY A 248 -7.69 -15.52 -7.99
C GLY A 248 -6.84 -14.70 -8.97
N SER A 249 -7.36 -14.48 -10.17
CA SER A 249 -6.68 -13.71 -11.24
C SER A 249 -7.01 -12.20 -11.22
N TYR A 250 -7.41 -11.67 -10.06
CA TYR A 250 -7.71 -10.26 -9.91
C TYR A 250 -6.84 -9.57 -8.86
N LEU A 251 -6.36 -8.39 -9.20
CA LEU A 251 -5.78 -7.46 -8.27
C LEU A 251 -6.90 -6.80 -7.44
N MET A 252 -6.78 -6.83 -6.13
CA MET A 252 -7.71 -6.17 -5.23
C MET A 252 -7.20 -4.81 -4.76
N GLU A 253 -5.88 -4.72 -4.49
CA GLU A 253 -5.24 -3.48 -4.03
C GLU A 253 -3.73 -3.54 -4.22
N VAL A 254 -3.10 -2.37 -4.47
CA VAL A 254 -1.66 -2.15 -4.33
C VAL A 254 -1.44 -1.16 -3.20
N ASN A 255 -0.69 -1.58 -2.19
CA ASN A 255 -0.37 -0.76 -1.03
C ASN A 255 1.07 -0.24 -1.16
N LEU A 256 1.28 1.08 -1.16
CA LEU A 256 2.57 1.74 -1.41
C LEU A 256 3.10 2.52 -0.20
N VAL A 257 2.20 3.08 0.62
CA VAL A 257 2.58 3.87 1.78
C VAL A 257 2.64 2.99 3.00
N ASN A 258 3.85 2.55 3.36
CA ASN A 258 4.11 1.69 4.52
C ASN A 258 3.24 0.41 4.56
N PRO A 259 3.21 -0.42 3.50
CA PRO A 259 2.42 -1.63 3.49
C PRO A 259 2.87 -2.59 4.61
N GLY A 260 1.94 -2.96 5.48
CA GLY A 260 2.18 -3.97 6.51
C GLY A 260 2.27 -5.39 5.94
N GLY A 261 2.77 -6.30 6.77
CA GLY A 261 2.82 -7.73 6.46
C GLY A 261 4.21 -8.34 6.49
N LEU A 262 5.28 -7.54 6.59
CA LEU A 262 6.64 -8.06 6.70
C LEU A 262 6.83 -8.86 7.99
N GLY A 263 6.38 -8.33 9.14
CA GLY A 263 6.39 -9.06 10.41
C GLY A 263 5.54 -10.33 10.35
N THR A 264 4.32 -10.24 9.80
CA THR A 264 3.45 -11.40 9.59
C THR A 264 4.12 -12.48 8.75
N LEU A 265 4.79 -12.09 7.66
CA LEU A 265 5.53 -13.02 6.80
C LEU A 265 6.64 -13.72 7.58
N CYS A 266 7.40 -12.96 8.40
CA CYS A 266 8.45 -13.52 9.25
C CYS A 266 7.89 -14.53 10.26
N GLU A 267 6.79 -14.22 10.91
CA GLU A 267 6.11 -15.09 11.89
C GLU A 267 5.63 -16.40 11.26
N ILE A 268 4.92 -16.30 10.12
CA ILE A 268 4.33 -17.47 9.44
C ILE A 268 5.39 -18.45 8.99
N TYR A 269 6.50 -17.95 8.43
CA TYR A 269 7.55 -18.80 7.85
C TYR A 269 8.72 -19.06 8.81
N GLY A 270 8.71 -18.49 10.02
CA GLY A 270 9.73 -18.69 11.05
C GLY A 270 11.12 -18.21 10.63
N ARG A 271 11.23 -17.21 9.75
CA ARG A 271 12.49 -16.62 9.29
C ARG A 271 12.39 -15.13 9.09
N ASP A 272 13.50 -14.40 9.17
CA ASP A 272 13.54 -12.97 8.89
C ASP A 272 13.63 -12.70 7.38
N PHE A 273 12.67 -11.94 6.85
CA PHE A 273 12.63 -11.50 5.46
C PHE A 273 13.17 -10.07 5.28
N ALA A 274 13.42 -9.33 6.35
CA ALA A 274 13.85 -7.94 6.26
C ALA A 274 15.22 -7.80 5.58
N ASP A 275 16.15 -8.74 5.83
CA ASP A 275 17.44 -8.78 5.13
C ASP A 275 17.27 -8.97 3.61
N GLN A 276 16.22 -9.68 3.18
CA GLN A 276 15.93 -9.84 1.76
C GLN A 276 15.43 -8.53 1.16
N VAL A 277 14.64 -7.74 1.91
CA VAL A 277 14.24 -6.39 1.49
C VAL A 277 15.47 -5.52 1.26
N VAL A 278 16.42 -5.48 2.20
CA VAL A 278 17.66 -4.69 2.07
C VAL A 278 18.44 -5.09 0.83
N ARG A 279 18.63 -6.40 0.61
CA ARG A 279 19.34 -6.90 -0.60
C ARG A 279 18.64 -6.51 -1.89
N ALA A 280 17.31 -6.60 -1.94
CA ALA A 280 16.52 -6.24 -3.12
C ALA A 280 16.64 -4.75 -3.45
N ILE A 281 16.56 -3.88 -2.44
CA ILE A 281 16.76 -2.44 -2.60
C ILE A 281 18.18 -2.12 -3.07
N ASN A 282 19.21 -2.77 -2.50
CA ASN A 282 20.59 -2.60 -2.96
C ASN A 282 20.75 -2.96 -4.44
N THR A 283 20.16 -4.08 -4.86
CA THR A 283 20.20 -4.52 -6.27
C THR A 283 19.55 -3.52 -7.20
N GLN A 284 18.36 -3.02 -6.84
CA GLN A 284 17.65 -2.02 -7.64
C GLN A 284 18.45 -0.73 -7.83
N ARG A 285 19.20 -0.31 -6.81
CA ARG A 285 19.98 0.94 -6.84
C ARG A 285 21.33 0.80 -7.51
N SER A 286 21.81 -0.41 -7.70
CA SER A 286 23.09 -0.71 -8.39
C SER A 286 22.91 -0.81 -9.91
N LEU A 287 21.65 -0.76 -10.40
CA LEU A 287 21.26 -0.76 -11.80
C LEU A 287 20.94 0.67 -12.27
#